data_76b322e1cc402dc9bbf82197050c39fa
#
_entry.id   76b322e1cc402dc9bbf82197050c39fa
#
_cell.length_a   1.000
_cell.length_b   1.000
_cell.length_c   1.000
_cell.angle_alpha   90.00
_cell.angle_beta   90.00
_cell.angle_gamma   90.00
#
_symmetry.space_group_name_H-M   'P 1'
#
loop_
_entity.id
_entity.type
_entity.pdbx_description
1 polymer ?
#
loop_
_entity_poly.entity_id
_entity_poly.type
_entity_poly.pdbx_seq_one_letter_code
_entity_poly.pdbx_strand_id
1 'polypeptide(L)'
;ENPYGYIPKHLQSYFLVIEKLMLNDDDFYEYWTHLTDTDSRDKAIGRHETRFTKHFADLGYRFDAVVQEYEDSAMYIHPLKMLKAGSPLVKYTALKNYDEDQFLWQGLDRDSEVPDLLDFVAEETDYPVAILEDIVNKFKTVPRDQYILLIDGVENIIPQCTRYRVLNKAEQLRKHGFAVKVVNLSDFQLSMAQNASHIVIYRSPISPELLRLCHLAK
;
A
#
# COMPACT_ATOMS: atom_id res chain seq x y z
N GLU A 1 -6.85 10.60 -9.65
CA GLU A 1 -7.69 11.35 -8.68
C GLU A 1 -7.53 10.73 -7.30
N ASN A 2 -7.43 11.56 -6.27
CA ASN A 2 -7.37 11.10 -4.88
C ASN A 2 -8.75 10.52 -4.49
N PRO A 3 -8.86 9.19 -4.21
CA PRO A 3 -10.15 8.58 -3.91
C PRO A 3 -10.79 9.11 -2.61
N TYR A 4 -10.00 9.81 -1.79
CA TYR A 4 -10.44 10.35 -0.51
C TYR A 4 -10.89 11.83 -0.59
N GLY A 5 -10.75 12.49 -1.74
CA GLY A 5 -11.00 13.91 -1.92
C GLY A 5 -10.04 14.79 -1.09
N TYR A 6 -10.54 15.91 -0.57
CA TYR A 6 -9.76 16.75 0.34
C TYR A 6 -9.54 16.05 1.67
N ILE A 7 -8.27 15.88 2.06
CA ILE A 7 -7.87 15.26 3.33
C ILE A 7 -7.42 16.37 4.29
N PRO A 8 -8.18 16.67 5.36
CA PRO A 8 -7.73 17.60 6.39
C PRO A 8 -6.58 17.00 7.21
N LYS A 9 -5.85 17.86 7.93
CA LYS A 9 -4.89 17.38 8.94
C LYS A 9 -5.62 16.48 9.93
N HIS A 10 -5.12 15.27 10.15
CA HIS A 10 -5.77 14.28 11.00
C HIS A 10 -4.75 13.36 11.70
N LEU A 11 -5.17 12.77 12.82
CA LEU A 11 -4.46 11.68 13.47
C LEU A 11 -4.75 10.37 12.73
N GLN A 12 -3.72 9.56 12.53
CA GLN A 12 -3.93 8.21 12.01
C GLN A 12 -4.60 7.33 13.06
N SER A 13 -5.65 6.60 12.68
CA SER A 13 -6.55 5.90 13.59
C SER A 13 -6.01 4.59 14.19
N TYR A 14 -4.84 4.13 13.77
CA TYR A 14 -4.29 2.84 14.24
C TYR A 14 -3.94 2.82 15.73
N PHE A 15 -3.72 3.99 16.35
CA PHE A 15 -3.54 4.13 17.78
C PHE A 15 -3.97 5.52 18.25
N LEU A 16 -5.05 5.58 19.02
CA LEU A 16 -5.59 6.82 19.59
C LEU A 16 -5.68 6.70 21.11
N VAL A 17 -5.20 7.72 21.80
CA VAL A 17 -5.45 7.91 23.23
C VAL A 17 -6.46 9.04 23.36
N ILE A 18 -7.61 8.74 23.95
CA ILE A 18 -8.71 9.68 24.11
C ILE A 18 -8.87 10.00 25.59
N GLU A 19 -8.85 11.30 25.90
CA GLU A 19 -8.99 11.75 27.28
C GLU A 19 -10.39 11.44 27.84
N LYS A 20 -10.44 11.15 29.15
CA LYS A 20 -11.67 10.79 29.85
C LYS A 20 -12.76 11.86 29.73
N LEU A 21 -12.38 13.12 29.67
CA LEU A 21 -13.35 14.22 29.50
C LEU A 21 -14.10 14.09 28.18
N MET A 22 -13.37 13.85 27.10
CA MET A 22 -13.97 13.63 25.77
C MET A 22 -14.81 12.34 25.73
N LEU A 23 -14.33 11.24 26.36
CA LEU A 23 -15.09 9.99 26.44
C LEU A 23 -16.41 10.09 27.18
N ASN A 24 -16.56 11.07 28.08
CA ASN A 24 -17.79 11.28 28.84
C ASN A 24 -18.69 12.36 28.25
N ASP A 25 -18.32 12.89 27.08
CA ASP A 25 -19.09 13.92 26.40
C ASP A 25 -20.09 13.29 25.42
N ASP A 26 -21.29 13.88 25.34
CA ASP A 26 -22.33 13.41 24.44
C ASP A 26 -21.92 13.50 22.98
N ASP A 27 -21.14 14.52 22.60
CA ASP A 27 -20.59 14.69 21.24
C ASP A 27 -19.79 13.46 20.77
N PHE A 28 -19.07 12.80 21.70
CA PHE A 28 -18.31 11.59 21.38
C PHE A 28 -19.22 10.42 21.05
N TYR A 29 -20.27 10.22 21.82
CA TYR A 29 -21.25 9.15 21.57
C TYR A 29 -22.09 9.43 20.34
N GLU A 30 -22.51 10.66 20.14
CA GLU A 30 -23.27 11.08 18.97
C GLU A 30 -22.47 10.84 17.68
N TYR A 31 -21.17 11.15 17.65
CA TYR A 31 -20.33 10.87 16.51
C TYR A 31 -20.38 9.39 16.12
N TRP A 32 -20.18 8.47 17.08
CA TRP A 32 -20.16 7.03 16.80
C TRP A 32 -21.53 6.48 16.42
N THR A 33 -22.60 6.99 17.00
CA THR A 33 -23.97 6.53 16.69
C THR A 33 -24.46 6.98 15.32
N HIS A 34 -23.88 8.05 14.77
CA HIS A 34 -24.23 8.59 13.45
C HIS A 34 -23.28 8.19 12.34
N LEU A 35 -22.28 7.34 12.63
CA LEU A 35 -21.42 6.80 11.58
C LEU A 35 -22.23 5.97 10.60
N THR A 36 -22.04 6.25 9.32
CA THR A 36 -22.69 5.47 8.26
C THR A 36 -21.84 4.25 7.91
N ASP A 37 -22.48 3.12 7.71
CA ASP A 37 -21.83 1.93 7.23
C ASP A 37 -21.17 2.17 5.86
N THR A 38 -20.05 1.51 5.63
CA THR A 38 -19.33 1.56 4.37
C THR A 38 -19.02 0.14 3.89
N ASP A 39 -19.10 -0.03 2.58
CA ASP A 39 -18.86 -1.31 1.90
C ASP A 39 -17.39 -1.51 1.48
N SER A 40 -16.54 -0.53 1.73
CA SER A 40 -15.11 -0.63 1.41
C SER A 40 -14.24 0.10 2.43
N ARG A 41 -12.99 -0.41 2.56
CA ARG A 41 -11.97 0.19 3.41
C ARG A 41 -11.67 1.65 3.00
N ASP A 42 -11.58 1.92 1.71
CA ASP A 42 -11.24 3.26 1.22
C ASP A 42 -12.33 4.28 1.54
N LYS A 43 -13.60 3.88 1.44
CA LYS A 43 -14.72 4.72 1.88
C LYS A 43 -14.69 4.95 3.40
N ALA A 44 -14.34 3.94 4.18
CA ALA A 44 -14.19 4.07 5.64
C ALA A 44 -13.09 5.08 5.99
N ILE A 45 -11.92 4.98 5.35
CA ILE A 45 -10.82 5.94 5.54
C ILE A 45 -11.29 7.35 5.16
N GLY A 46 -11.82 7.55 3.96
CA GLY A 46 -12.20 8.87 3.45
C GLY A 46 -13.35 9.53 4.21
N ARG A 47 -14.34 8.76 4.69
CA ARG A 47 -15.52 9.28 5.38
C ARG A 47 -15.35 9.42 6.90
N HIS A 48 -14.54 8.54 7.50
CA HIS A 48 -14.44 8.45 8.96
C HIS A 48 -13.05 8.79 9.46
N GLU A 49 -12.00 8.05 9.10
CA GLU A 49 -10.66 8.25 9.65
C GLU A 49 -10.14 9.66 9.39
N THR A 50 -10.16 10.11 8.13
CA THR A 50 -9.63 11.44 7.76
C THR A 50 -10.48 12.61 8.28
N ARG A 51 -11.70 12.35 8.75
CA ARG A 51 -12.66 13.37 9.25
C ARG A 51 -12.74 13.45 10.75
N PHE A 52 -12.41 12.37 11.44
CA PHE A 52 -12.50 12.27 12.91
C PHE A 52 -11.83 13.44 13.61
N THR A 53 -10.55 13.66 13.36
CA THR A 53 -9.80 14.74 14.02
C THR A 53 -10.38 16.12 13.74
N LYS A 54 -10.74 16.39 12.48
CA LYS A 54 -11.35 17.68 12.13
C LYS A 54 -12.70 17.89 12.81
N HIS A 55 -13.54 16.87 12.86
CA HIS A 55 -14.85 16.95 13.51
C HIS A 55 -14.71 17.42 14.96
N PHE A 56 -13.88 16.75 15.75
CA PHE A 56 -13.68 17.11 17.15
C PHE A 56 -12.89 18.41 17.34
N ALA A 57 -12.00 18.74 16.44
CA ALA A 57 -11.32 20.05 16.46
C ALA A 57 -12.29 21.21 16.22
N ASP A 58 -13.26 21.05 15.31
CA ASP A 58 -14.30 22.05 15.06
C ASP A 58 -15.24 22.25 16.27
N LEU A 59 -15.40 21.23 17.11
CA LEU A 59 -16.09 21.29 18.40
C LEU A 59 -15.24 21.87 19.55
N GLY A 60 -13.98 22.19 19.29
CA GLY A 60 -13.07 22.81 20.26
C GLY A 60 -12.14 21.84 21.00
N TYR A 61 -12.19 20.55 20.71
CA TYR A 61 -11.24 19.59 21.28
C TYR A 61 -9.84 19.78 20.70
N ARG A 62 -8.83 19.68 21.57
CA ARG A 62 -7.43 19.75 21.17
C ARG A 62 -6.89 18.35 20.88
N PHE A 63 -6.00 18.25 19.92
CA PHE A 63 -5.30 17.01 19.59
C PHE A 63 -3.82 17.27 19.38
N ASP A 64 -3.01 16.26 19.64
CA ASP A 64 -1.58 16.25 19.38
C ASP A 64 -1.15 14.83 18.95
N ALA A 65 0.03 14.70 18.38
CA ALA A 65 0.60 13.44 17.97
C ALA A 65 1.96 13.23 18.65
N VAL A 66 2.22 12.02 19.12
CA VAL A 66 3.53 11.63 19.70
C VAL A 66 4.64 11.87 18.68
N VAL A 67 4.38 11.54 17.41
CA VAL A 67 5.27 11.85 16.31
C VAL A 67 4.50 12.66 15.27
N GLN A 68 5.00 13.85 14.97
CA GLN A 68 4.43 14.68 13.91
C GLN A 68 5.13 14.37 12.60
N GLU A 69 4.39 13.79 11.67
CA GLU A 69 4.87 13.47 10.34
C GLU A 69 3.80 13.90 9.31
N TYR A 70 4.26 14.42 8.19
CA TYR A 70 3.37 14.96 7.15
C TYR A 70 3.37 14.12 5.87
N GLU A 71 4.23 13.10 5.80
CA GLU A 71 4.22 12.16 4.68
C GLU A 71 3.10 11.14 4.82
N ASP A 72 2.42 10.87 3.72
CA ASP A 72 1.39 9.84 3.66
C ASP A 72 1.95 8.48 4.06
N SER A 73 1.21 7.77 4.93
CA SER A 73 1.55 6.41 5.36
C SER A 73 2.94 6.26 5.99
N ALA A 74 3.44 7.29 6.71
CA ALA A 74 4.77 7.28 7.32
C ALA A 74 5.10 5.98 8.09
N MET A 75 4.15 5.44 8.85
CA MET A 75 4.32 4.15 9.57
C MET A 75 4.46 2.93 8.64
N TYR A 76 4.14 3.05 7.37
CA TYR A 76 4.32 2.00 6.39
C TYR A 76 5.60 2.20 5.57
N ILE A 77 5.87 3.44 5.17
CA ILE A 77 7.00 3.80 4.32
C ILE A 77 8.28 4.01 5.15
N HIS A 78 8.15 4.65 6.31
CA HIS A 78 9.24 5.04 7.21
C HIS A 78 9.10 4.49 8.62
N PRO A 79 8.94 3.17 8.81
CA PRO A 79 8.70 2.59 10.12
C PRO A 79 9.88 2.80 11.09
N LEU A 80 11.13 2.76 10.60
CA LEU A 80 12.32 3.03 11.41
C LEU A 80 12.40 4.50 11.84
N LYS A 81 12.19 5.42 10.90
CA LYS A 81 12.14 6.86 11.19
C LYS A 81 11.12 7.17 12.28
N MET A 82 9.93 6.58 12.18
CA MET A 82 8.87 6.76 13.17
C MET A 82 9.24 6.19 14.54
N LEU A 83 9.86 5.01 14.58
CA LEU A 83 10.32 4.38 15.81
C LEU A 83 11.40 5.25 16.49
N LYS A 84 12.41 5.71 15.75
CA LYS A 84 13.46 6.62 16.25
C LYS A 84 12.90 7.97 16.72
N ALA A 85 11.80 8.42 16.15
CA ALA A 85 11.10 9.64 16.55
C ALA A 85 10.20 9.44 17.80
N GLY A 86 10.19 8.24 18.40
CA GLY A 86 9.47 7.94 19.65
C GLY A 86 8.11 7.26 19.47
N SER A 87 7.77 6.77 18.27
CA SER A 87 6.58 5.91 18.13
C SER A 87 6.78 4.61 18.93
N PRO A 88 5.87 4.23 19.82
CA PRO A 88 5.98 2.97 20.56
C PRO A 88 5.54 1.74 19.76
N LEU A 89 5.22 1.89 18.49
CA LEU A 89 4.58 0.87 17.68
C LEU A 89 5.22 0.78 16.29
N VAL A 90 5.24 -0.44 15.75
CA VAL A 90 5.53 -0.71 14.33
C VAL A 90 4.27 -1.28 13.69
N LYS A 91 3.90 -0.74 12.54
CA LYS A 91 2.69 -1.19 11.84
C LYS A 91 2.91 -2.58 11.24
N TYR A 92 2.10 -3.55 11.65
CA TYR A 92 2.16 -4.93 11.16
C TYR A 92 2.22 -5.04 9.64
N THR A 93 1.49 -4.17 8.92
CA THR A 93 1.49 -4.16 7.45
C THR A 93 2.83 -3.79 6.84
N ALA A 94 3.70 -3.06 7.53
CA ALA A 94 5.05 -2.77 7.05
C ALA A 94 5.88 -4.06 6.99
N LEU A 95 5.79 -4.91 8.02
CA LEU A 95 6.49 -6.19 8.09
C LEU A 95 5.87 -7.24 7.17
N LYS A 96 4.52 -7.34 7.18
CA LYS A 96 3.78 -8.31 6.37
C LYS A 96 4.01 -8.13 4.87
N ASN A 97 4.08 -6.90 4.41
CA ASN A 97 4.21 -6.58 2.99
C ASN A 97 5.67 -6.37 2.58
N TYR A 98 6.62 -6.64 3.49
CA TYR A 98 8.02 -6.45 3.20
C TYR A 98 8.48 -7.32 2.02
N ASP A 99 9.15 -6.66 1.11
CA ASP A 99 9.88 -7.23 -0.01
C ASP A 99 11.04 -6.26 -0.28
N GLU A 100 12.21 -6.76 -0.63
CA GLU A 100 13.41 -5.92 -0.84
C GLU A 100 13.15 -4.78 -1.83
N ASP A 101 12.39 -5.08 -2.89
CA ASP A 101 12.05 -4.13 -3.95
C ASP A 101 10.65 -3.52 -3.82
N GLN A 102 9.97 -3.66 -2.64
CA GLN A 102 8.54 -3.31 -2.52
C GLN A 102 8.19 -1.88 -2.95
N PHE A 103 9.05 -0.90 -2.63
CA PHE A 103 8.80 0.49 -3.00
C PHE A 103 9.18 0.78 -4.44
N LEU A 104 10.20 0.11 -4.97
CA LEU A 104 10.55 0.20 -6.39
C LEU A 104 9.42 -0.31 -7.27
N TRP A 105 8.75 -1.42 -6.89
CA TRP A 105 7.54 -1.90 -7.57
C TRP A 105 6.36 -0.94 -7.51
N GLN A 106 6.32 -0.07 -6.50
CA GLN A 106 5.31 1.00 -6.38
C GLN A 106 5.72 2.28 -7.11
N GLY A 107 6.86 2.28 -7.79
CA GLY A 107 7.38 3.46 -8.51
C GLY A 107 8.08 4.47 -7.61
N LEU A 108 8.34 4.12 -6.36
CA LEU A 108 9.11 4.93 -5.42
C LEU A 108 10.58 4.55 -5.50
N ASP A 109 11.44 5.55 -5.62
CA ASP A 109 12.90 5.36 -5.74
C ASP A 109 13.54 5.35 -4.35
N ARG A 110 13.24 4.29 -3.59
CA ARG A 110 13.74 4.07 -2.23
C ARG A 110 13.71 2.59 -1.84
N ASP A 111 14.60 2.24 -0.94
CA ASP A 111 14.66 0.93 -0.31
C ASP A 111 13.67 0.85 0.88
N SER A 112 13.36 -0.38 1.31
CA SER A 112 12.57 -0.61 2.51
C SER A 112 13.43 -0.40 3.76
N GLU A 113 12.89 0.29 4.76
CA GLU A 113 13.54 0.46 6.07
C GLU A 113 13.42 -0.79 6.98
N VAL A 114 12.76 -1.87 6.54
CA VAL A 114 12.51 -3.03 7.42
C VAL A 114 13.79 -3.74 7.85
N PRO A 115 14.83 -3.94 7.03
CA PRO A 115 16.10 -4.50 7.50
C PRO A 115 16.72 -3.67 8.61
N ASP A 116 16.91 -2.36 8.39
CA ASP A 116 17.49 -1.45 9.37
C ASP A 116 16.62 -1.31 10.64
N LEU A 117 15.29 -1.49 10.52
CA LEU A 117 14.39 -1.52 11.66
C LEU A 117 14.61 -2.75 12.52
N LEU A 118 14.80 -3.92 11.92
CA LEU A 118 15.07 -5.16 12.66
C LEU A 118 16.41 -5.05 13.41
N ASP A 119 17.45 -4.52 12.75
CA ASP A 119 18.74 -4.28 13.37
C ASP A 119 18.63 -3.29 14.53
N PHE A 120 17.95 -2.18 14.33
CA PHE A 120 17.71 -1.19 15.38
C PHE A 120 16.96 -1.79 16.60
N VAL A 121 15.93 -2.59 16.36
CA VAL A 121 15.17 -3.22 17.45
C VAL A 121 16.05 -4.21 18.21
N ALA A 122 16.90 -4.97 17.53
CA ALA A 122 17.81 -5.94 18.14
C ALA A 122 18.90 -5.28 18.99
N GLU A 123 19.42 -4.13 18.55
CA GLU A 123 20.56 -3.47 19.18
C GLU A 123 20.16 -2.44 20.23
N GLU A 124 19.05 -1.75 20.03
CA GLU A 124 18.70 -0.54 20.78
C GLU A 124 17.46 -0.71 21.69
N THR A 125 16.85 -1.90 21.70
CA THR A 125 15.64 -2.15 22.51
C THR A 125 15.64 -3.52 23.17
N ASP A 126 14.85 -3.66 24.25
CA ASP A 126 14.62 -4.96 24.90
C ASP A 126 13.51 -5.79 24.23
N TYR A 127 12.96 -5.32 23.11
CA TYR A 127 11.89 -6.06 22.40
C TYR A 127 12.48 -7.28 21.69
N PRO A 128 11.86 -8.46 21.81
CA PRO A 128 12.37 -9.69 21.17
C PRO A 128 12.21 -9.59 19.66
N VAL A 129 13.29 -9.22 18.96
CA VAL A 129 13.30 -9.03 17.49
C VAL A 129 12.82 -10.27 16.73
N ALA A 130 13.04 -11.46 17.25
CA ALA A 130 12.59 -12.72 16.65
C ALA A 130 11.08 -12.72 16.33
N ILE A 131 10.25 -12.01 17.08
CA ILE A 131 8.81 -11.87 16.80
C ILE A 131 8.58 -11.12 15.48
N LEU A 132 9.38 -10.07 15.22
CA LEU A 132 9.27 -9.30 13.99
C LEU A 132 9.83 -10.09 12.80
N GLU A 133 10.94 -10.77 12.97
CA GLU A 133 11.54 -11.67 11.99
C GLU A 133 10.59 -12.80 11.59
N ASP A 134 9.90 -13.41 12.55
CA ASP A 134 8.89 -14.44 12.30
C ASP A 134 7.76 -13.91 11.43
N ILE A 135 7.29 -12.67 11.66
CA ILE A 135 6.27 -12.04 10.83
C ILE A 135 6.80 -11.89 9.40
N VAL A 136 7.99 -11.32 9.24
CA VAL A 136 8.61 -11.13 7.92
C VAL A 136 8.76 -12.45 7.19
N ASN A 137 9.34 -13.45 7.85
CA ASN A 137 9.61 -14.77 7.27
C ASN A 137 8.33 -15.53 6.90
N LYS A 138 7.30 -15.44 7.75
CA LYS A 138 6.00 -16.07 7.49
C LYS A 138 5.39 -15.60 6.16
N PHE A 139 5.55 -14.33 5.82
CA PHE A 139 4.96 -13.78 4.60
C PHE A 139 5.89 -13.81 3.39
N LYS A 140 7.21 -13.91 3.58
CA LYS A 140 8.16 -14.20 2.48
C LYS A 140 7.88 -15.56 1.83
N THR A 141 7.44 -16.55 2.62
CA THR A 141 7.22 -17.93 2.16
C THR A 141 5.83 -18.19 1.59
N VAL A 142 4.89 -17.23 1.68
CA VAL A 142 3.57 -17.41 1.06
C VAL A 142 3.73 -17.29 -0.45
N PRO A 143 3.41 -18.35 -1.24
CA PRO A 143 3.41 -18.25 -2.69
C PRO A 143 2.47 -17.12 -3.11
N ARG A 144 3.03 -16.10 -3.77
CA ARG A 144 2.20 -15.06 -4.38
C ARG A 144 1.50 -15.69 -5.58
N ASP A 145 0.23 -15.35 -5.80
CA ASP A 145 -0.51 -15.79 -6.99
C ASP A 145 0.30 -15.35 -8.23
N GLN A 146 1.02 -16.29 -8.81
CA GLN A 146 1.82 -16.03 -10.00
C GLN A 146 0.92 -16.04 -11.22
N TYR A 147 1.09 -15.07 -12.08
CA TYR A 147 0.38 -14.98 -13.36
C TYR A 147 1.31 -14.51 -14.47
N ILE A 148 0.88 -14.77 -15.69
CA ILE A 148 1.52 -14.21 -16.88
C ILE A 148 0.88 -12.83 -17.15
N LEU A 149 1.69 -11.78 -17.19
CA LEU A 149 1.25 -10.42 -17.51
C LEU A 149 1.50 -10.14 -18.98
N LEU A 150 0.44 -9.80 -19.72
CA LEU A 150 0.50 -9.34 -21.10
C LEU A 150 0.22 -7.84 -21.14
N ILE A 151 1.18 -7.05 -21.59
CA ILE A 151 1.06 -5.59 -21.74
C ILE A 151 0.80 -5.27 -23.21
N ASP A 152 -0.38 -4.72 -23.53
CA ASP A 152 -0.74 -4.30 -24.88
C ASP A 152 -0.39 -2.83 -25.13
N GLY A 153 0.67 -2.58 -25.88
CA GLY A 153 1.07 -1.23 -26.27
C GLY A 153 0.34 -0.70 -27.50
N VAL A 154 -0.48 -1.52 -28.14
CA VAL A 154 -1.33 -1.09 -29.29
C VAL A 154 -2.67 -0.55 -28.79
N GLU A 155 -3.12 -0.99 -27.62
CA GLU A 155 -4.32 -0.50 -26.92
C GLU A 155 -5.57 -0.46 -27.82
N ASN A 156 -5.74 -1.51 -28.62
CA ASN A 156 -6.84 -1.63 -29.59
C ASN A 156 -6.90 -0.55 -30.68
N ILE A 157 -5.88 0.26 -30.86
CA ILE A 157 -5.77 1.21 -31.98
C ILE A 157 -5.77 0.45 -33.32
N ILE A 158 -5.16 -0.76 -33.34
CA ILE A 158 -5.22 -1.71 -34.43
C ILE A 158 -5.88 -2.98 -33.88
N PRO A 159 -7.22 -3.11 -33.93
CA PRO A 159 -7.97 -4.19 -33.26
C PRO A 159 -7.49 -5.59 -33.60
N GLN A 160 -7.09 -5.84 -34.86
CA GLN A 160 -6.56 -7.13 -35.29
C GLN A 160 -5.26 -7.48 -34.58
N CYS A 161 -4.37 -6.49 -34.35
CA CYS A 161 -3.12 -6.72 -33.63
C CYS A 161 -3.39 -7.09 -32.17
N THR A 162 -4.21 -6.31 -31.47
CA THR A 162 -4.64 -6.62 -30.10
C THR A 162 -5.29 -8.01 -30.04
N ARG A 163 -6.25 -8.31 -30.94
CA ARG A 163 -6.96 -9.59 -30.95
C ARG A 163 -6.03 -10.77 -31.16
N TYR A 164 -5.20 -10.75 -32.22
CA TYR A 164 -4.39 -11.92 -32.57
C TYR A 164 -3.12 -12.07 -31.75
N ARG A 165 -2.52 -10.97 -31.30
CA ARG A 165 -1.23 -11.00 -30.61
C ARG A 165 -1.33 -10.99 -29.10
N VAL A 166 -2.41 -10.45 -28.54
CA VAL A 166 -2.61 -10.33 -27.10
C VAL A 166 -3.76 -11.21 -26.63
N LEU A 167 -4.99 -10.92 -27.07
CA LEU A 167 -6.18 -11.59 -26.53
C LEU A 167 -6.22 -13.09 -26.86
N ASN A 168 -5.96 -13.48 -28.11
CA ASN A 168 -5.92 -14.91 -28.48
C ASN A 168 -4.80 -15.65 -27.70
N LYS A 169 -3.65 -15.00 -27.45
CA LYS A 169 -2.58 -15.59 -26.63
C LYS A 169 -3.03 -15.76 -25.17
N ALA A 170 -3.69 -14.76 -24.61
CA ALA A 170 -4.25 -14.87 -23.27
C ALA A 170 -5.28 -16.01 -23.17
N GLU A 171 -6.16 -16.14 -24.17
CA GLU A 171 -7.16 -17.24 -24.23
C GLU A 171 -6.49 -18.61 -24.34
N GLN A 172 -5.45 -18.74 -25.16
CA GLN A 172 -4.68 -19.98 -25.30
C GLN A 172 -4.01 -20.36 -23.97
N LEU A 173 -3.31 -19.43 -23.34
CA LEU A 173 -2.63 -19.66 -22.07
C LEU A 173 -3.63 -20.06 -20.98
N ARG A 174 -4.78 -19.37 -20.88
CA ARG A 174 -5.84 -19.73 -19.93
C ARG A 174 -6.40 -21.13 -20.15
N LYS A 175 -6.56 -21.55 -21.43
CA LYS A 175 -6.98 -22.92 -21.75
C LYS A 175 -5.97 -23.99 -21.31
N HIS A 176 -4.71 -23.63 -21.18
CA HIS A 176 -3.65 -24.49 -20.64
C HIS A 176 -3.47 -24.36 -19.12
N GLY A 177 -4.40 -23.69 -18.43
CA GLY A 177 -4.40 -23.61 -16.96
C GLY A 177 -3.53 -22.49 -16.37
N PHE A 178 -2.96 -21.61 -17.18
CA PHE A 178 -2.21 -20.47 -16.68
C PHE A 178 -3.13 -19.33 -16.25
N ALA A 179 -2.82 -18.72 -15.08
CA ALA A 179 -3.41 -17.44 -14.72
C ALA A 179 -2.81 -16.35 -15.64
N VAL A 180 -3.65 -15.52 -16.25
CA VAL A 180 -3.20 -14.50 -17.21
C VAL A 180 -3.94 -13.19 -16.95
N LYS A 181 -3.17 -12.13 -16.77
CA LYS A 181 -3.67 -10.74 -16.77
C LYS A 181 -3.30 -10.06 -18.09
N VAL A 182 -4.22 -9.30 -18.63
CA VAL A 182 -4.00 -8.43 -19.78
C VAL A 182 -4.24 -7.01 -19.33
N VAL A 183 -3.34 -6.12 -19.67
CA VAL A 183 -3.41 -4.69 -19.34
C VAL A 183 -3.00 -3.86 -20.57
N ASN A 184 -3.66 -2.74 -20.80
CA ASN A 184 -3.19 -1.74 -21.74
C ASN A 184 -1.97 -1.02 -21.16
N LEU A 185 -1.08 -0.53 -22.01
CA LEU A 185 0.11 0.19 -21.56
C LEU A 185 -0.28 1.46 -20.76
N SER A 186 -1.35 2.15 -21.15
CA SER A 186 -1.88 3.33 -20.46
C SER A 186 -2.36 3.04 -19.03
N ASP A 187 -2.79 1.80 -18.76
CA ASP A 187 -3.29 1.35 -17.47
C ASP A 187 -2.24 0.57 -16.66
N PHE A 188 -1.06 0.34 -17.26
CA PHE A 188 0.00 -0.42 -16.63
C PHE A 188 0.59 0.32 -15.44
N GLN A 189 0.69 -0.39 -14.32
CA GLN A 189 1.39 0.03 -13.12
C GLN A 189 2.51 -0.97 -12.80
N LEU A 190 3.66 -0.48 -12.39
CA LEU A 190 4.84 -1.31 -12.11
C LEU A 190 4.55 -2.40 -11.06
N SER A 191 3.72 -2.09 -10.07
CA SER A 191 3.25 -3.04 -9.05
C SER A 191 2.52 -4.27 -9.61
N MET A 192 1.93 -4.16 -10.81
CA MET A 192 1.30 -5.31 -11.47
C MET A 192 2.34 -6.35 -11.93
N ALA A 193 3.57 -5.95 -12.11
CA ALA A 193 4.64 -6.84 -12.53
C ALA A 193 5.28 -7.62 -11.35
N GLN A 194 5.16 -7.12 -10.13
CA GLN A 194 5.78 -7.72 -8.93
C GLN A 194 5.44 -9.21 -8.73
N ASN A 195 4.21 -9.61 -9.05
CA ASN A 195 3.73 -10.99 -8.90
C ASN A 195 3.64 -11.75 -10.23
N ALA A 196 4.13 -11.16 -11.31
CA ALA A 196 4.13 -11.82 -12.60
C ALA A 196 5.28 -12.83 -12.70
N SER A 197 4.96 -14.09 -13.06
CA SER A 197 5.97 -15.10 -13.36
C SER A 197 6.64 -14.84 -14.70
N HIS A 198 5.90 -14.29 -15.66
CA HIS A 198 6.36 -13.91 -16.98
C HIS A 198 5.67 -12.60 -17.40
N ILE A 199 6.42 -11.76 -18.09
CA ILE A 199 5.93 -10.49 -18.61
C ILE A 199 6.15 -10.48 -20.12
N VAL A 200 5.07 -10.26 -20.86
CA VAL A 200 5.11 -10.16 -22.33
C VAL A 200 4.64 -8.77 -22.72
N ILE A 201 5.49 -8.03 -23.37
CA ILE A 201 5.23 -6.67 -23.83
C ILE A 201 5.01 -6.70 -25.34
N TYR A 202 3.86 -6.24 -25.79
CA TYR A 202 3.55 -6.20 -27.22
C TYR A 202 3.50 -4.78 -27.76
N ARG A 203 4.44 -4.46 -28.67
CA ARG A 203 4.52 -3.17 -29.38
C ARG A 203 4.36 -1.92 -28.51
N SER A 204 5.00 -1.92 -27.35
CA SER A 204 4.99 -0.75 -26.48
C SER A 204 6.12 0.21 -26.85
N PRO A 205 5.88 1.52 -26.89
CA PRO A 205 6.96 2.49 -26.89
C PRO A 205 7.78 2.35 -25.62
N ILE A 206 9.03 2.76 -25.66
CA ILE A 206 9.88 2.80 -24.46
C ILE A 206 9.35 3.93 -23.55
N SER A 207 9.00 3.58 -22.32
CA SER A 207 8.63 4.53 -21.27
C SER A 207 9.54 4.38 -20.05
N PRO A 208 9.61 5.37 -19.17
CA PRO A 208 10.36 5.27 -17.91
C PRO A 208 9.94 4.05 -17.07
N GLU A 209 8.64 3.73 -17.02
CA GLU A 209 8.09 2.59 -16.30
C GLU A 209 8.56 1.26 -16.88
N LEU A 210 8.58 1.13 -18.21
CA LEU A 210 9.08 -0.08 -18.88
C LEU A 210 10.59 -0.25 -18.73
N LEU A 211 11.37 0.85 -18.73
CA LEU A 211 12.80 0.78 -18.44
C LEU A 211 13.05 0.34 -17.00
N ARG A 212 12.29 0.88 -16.05
CA ARG A 212 12.36 0.46 -14.64
C ARG A 212 11.95 -1.01 -14.49
N LEU A 213 10.90 -1.45 -15.18
CA LEU A 213 10.49 -2.85 -15.22
C LEU A 213 11.62 -3.77 -15.69
N CYS A 214 12.30 -3.42 -16.79
CA CYS A 214 13.44 -4.21 -17.30
C CYS A 214 14.63 -4.26 -16.31
N HIS A 215 14.74 -3.26 -15.46
CA HIS A 215 15.77 -3.21 -14.40
C HIS A 215 15.43 -4.14 -13.23
N LEU A 216 14.14 -4.24 -12.87
CA LEU A 216 13.64 -5.05 -11.77
C LEU A 216 13.38 -6.52 -12.16
N ALA A 217 13.15 -6.80 -13.44
CA ALA A 217 12.98 -8.16 -13.97
C ALA A 217 14.36 -8.83 -14.16
N LYS A 218 14.94 -9.29 -13.05
CA LYS A 218 16.20 -10.03 -13.01
C LYS A 218 15.96 -11.55 -13.06
#